data_7ab7781be39a8c663d31a768093660a7
#
_entry.id   7ab7781be39a8c663d31a768093660a7
#
_cell.length_a   1.000
_cell.length_b   1.000
_cell.length_c   1.000
_cell.angle_alpha   90.00
_cell.angle_beta   90.00
_cell.angle_gamma   90.00
#
_symmetry.space_group_name_H-M   'P 1'
#
loop_
_entity.id
_entity.type
_entity.pdbx_description
1 polymer ?
#
loop_
_entity_poly.entity_id
_entity_poly.type
_entity_poly.pdbx_seq_one_letter_code
_entity_poly.pdbx_strand_id
1 'polypeptide(L)'
;VLLHTGYTDATLKQNPALWGASIPGITNEASVFLAGLKPMAVGADTWGLGAVPPRPGDKIFYDHVVLLKQHGIYILETMNTGRLADEGVHEFMFVLGQARLKGAVQMIINPVAMW
;
A
#
# COMPACT_ATOMS: atom_id res chain seq x y z
N VAL A 1 -1.47 5.53 -7.10
CA VAL A 1 -0.03 5.18 -7.04
C VAL A 1 0.08 3.78 -6.48
N LEU A 2 0.81 2.87 -7.17
CA LEU A 2 1.15 1.56 -6.65
C LEU A 2 2.67 1.46 -6.49
N LEU A 3 3.11 0.95 -5.34
CA LEU A 3 4.50 0.72 -5.00
C LEU A 3 4.77 -0.79 -5.03
N HIS A 4 5.78 -1.21 -5.77
CA HIS A 4 6.24 -2.59 -5.79
C HIS A 4 7.57 -2.70 -5.06
N THR A 5 7.59 -3.44 -3.96
CA THR A 5 8.79 -3.69 -3.16
C THR A 5 9.39 -5.07 -3.43
N GLY A 6 8.61 -6.01 -3.93
CA GLY A 6 8.96 -7.43 -4.08
C GLY A 6 9.03 -8.17 -2.73
N TYR A 7 8.77 -7.49 -1.61
CA TYR A 7 8.95 -8.05 -0.28
C TYR A 7 8.03 -9.24 -0.01
N THR A 8 6.76 -9.14 -0.39
CA THR A 8 5.80 -10.23 -0.18
C THR A 8 6.20 -11.48 -0.97
N ASP A 9 6.60 -11.33 -2.23
CA ASP A 9 7.04 -12.46 -3.06
C ASP A 9 8.32 -13.10 -2.52
N ALA A 10 9.25 -12.29 -2.03
CA ALA A 10 10.52 -12.77 -1.47
C ALA A 10 10.37 -13.44 -0.10
N THR A 11 9.40 -13.05 0.72
CA THR A 11 9.39 -13.45 2.14
C THR A 11 8.20 -14.30 2.57
N LEU A 12 6.99 -14.06 2.05
CA LEU A 12 5.77 -14.68 2.58
C LEU A 12 5.83 -16.22 2.60
N LYS A 13 6.31 -16.84 1.54
CA LYS A 13 6.41 -18.31 1.46
C LYS A 13 7.63 -18.87 2.18
N GLN A 14 8.74 -18.15 2.17
CA GLN A 14 10.03 -18.64 2.69
C GLN A 14 10.17 -18.38 4.19
N ASN A 15 9.68 -17.24 4.68
CA ASN A 15 9.75 -16.86 6.08
C ASN A 15 8.52 -16.01 6.46
N PRO A 16 7.34 -16.64 6.66
CA PRO A 16 6.11 -15.91 6.99
C PRO A 16 6.22 -15.15 8.33
N ALA A 17 7.06 -15.60 9.26
CA ALA A 17 7.30 -14.87 10.50
C ALA A 17 8.00 -13.53 10.27
N LEU A 18 9.00 -13.48 9.38
CA LEU A 18 9.66 -12.25 8.97
C LEU A 18 8.67 -11.35 8.21
N TRP A 19 7.90 -11.92 7.28
CA TRP A 19 6.90 -11.16 6.53
C TRP A 19 5.90 -10.46 7.46
N GLY A 20 5.41 -11.15 8.49
CA GLY A 20 4.47 -10.57 9.46
C GLY A 20 5.09 -9.61 10.46
N ALA A 21 6.41 -9.66 10.66
CA ALA A 21 7.11 -8.85 11.69
C ALA A 21 7.63 -7.51 11.16
N SER A 22 7.78 -7.35 9.85
CA SER A 22 8.38 -6.14 9.26
C SER A 22 7.73 -5.75 7.94
N ILE A 23 7.87 -4.49 7.57
CA ILE A 23 7.44 -3.93 6.29
C ILE A 23 8.51 -2.94 5.80
N PRO A 24 9.05 -3.12 4.58
CA PRO A 24 9.85 -2.09 3.91
C PRO A 24 8.89 -1.05 3.31
N GLY A 25 8.25 -0.26 4.15
CA GLY A 25 7.21 0.68 3.75
C GLY A 25 7.70 2.13 3.65
N ILE A 26 6.76 3.03 3.42
CA ILE A 26 7.02 4.46 3.29
C ILE A 26 7.28 5.12 4.66
N THR A 27 8.04 6.22 4.63
CA THR A 27 8.28 7.07 5.81
C THR A 27 7.12 8.05 6.05
N ASN A 28 7.09 8.68 7.21
CA ASN A 28 6.11 9.73 7.51
C ASN A 28 6.19 10.89 6.50
N GLU A 29 7.41 11.29 6.13
CA GLU A 29 7.65 12.33 5.12
C GLU A 29 7.10 11.93 3.74
N ALA A 30 7.34 10.68 3.32
CA ALA A 30 6.83 10.17 2.05
C ALA A 30 5.28 10.12 2.04
N SER A 31 4.65 9.84 3.18
CA SER A 31 3.18 9.89 3.30
C SER A 31 2.64 11.30 3.03
N VAL A 32 3.29 12.33 3.57
CA VAL A 32 2.92 13.74 3.35
C VAL A 32 3.15 14.14 1.88
N PHE A 33 4.28 13.73 1.30
CA PHE A 33 4.58 13.97 -0.11
C PHE A 33 3.50 13.36 -1.04
N LEU A 34 3.19 12.08 -0.83
CA LEU A 34 2.18 11.37 -1.62
C LEU A 34 0.78 12.01 -1.47
N ALA A 35 0.42 12.43 -0.25
CA ALA A 35 -0.83 13.14 -0.02
C ALA A 35 -0.91 14.45 -0.82
N GLY A 36 0.21 15.17 -0.93
CA GLY A 36 0.33 16.40 -1.74
C GLY A 36 0.05 16.21 -3.23
N LEU A 37 0.28 15.00 -3.75
CA LEU A 37 -0.04 14.63 -5.14
C LEU A 37 -1.53 14.37 -5.37
N LYS A 38 -2.33 14.26 -4.29
CA LYS A 38 -3.79 14.05 -4.31
C LYS A 38 -4.21 12.83 -5.14
N PRO A 39 -3.56 11.66 -5.03
CA PRO A 39 -4.01 10.47 -5.73
C PRO A 39 -5.34 9.98 -5.17
N MET A 40 -6.10 9.20 -5.94
CA MET A 40 -7.28 8.50 -5.42
C MET A 40 -6.89 7.46 -4.37
N ALA A 41 -5.78 6.76 -4.59
CA ALA A 41 -5.28 5.71 -3.73
C ALA A 41 -3.75 5.61 -3.78
N VAL A 42 -3.18 5.11 -2.69
CA VAL A 42 -1.78 4.65 -2.62
C VAL A 42 -1.80 3.20 -2.18
N GLY A 43 -1.11 2.34 -2.89
CA GLY A 43 -1.04 0.91 -2.57
C GLY A 43 0.36 0.35 -2.63
N ALA A 44 0.55 -0.82 -2.00
CA ALA A 44 1.80 -1.58 -2.02
C ALA A 44 1.54 -3.08 -1.97
N ASP A 45 2.55 -3.86 -2.34
CA ASP A 45 2.55 -5.32 -2.24
C ASP A 45 2.77 -5.83 -0.80
N THR A 46 3.04 -4.94 0.14
CA THR A 46 3.22 -5.23 1.57
C THR A 46 1.89 -5.25 2.34
N TRP A 47 1.86 -5.92 3.52
CA TRP A 47 0.65 -6.03 4.35
C TRP A 47 0.28 -4.73 5.09
N GLY A 48 1.12 -3.73 5.05
CA GLY A 48 0.90 -2.37 5.49
C GLY A 48 1.67 -1.41 4.61
N LEU A 49 1.28 -0.16 4.53
CA LEU A 49 1.91 0.82 3.66
C LEU A 49 3.13 1.47 4.31
N GLY A 50 3.06 1.80 5.60
CA GLY A 50 4.15 2.42 6.34
C GLY A 50 5.22 1.43 6.78
N ALA A 51 6.46 1.88 6.95
CA ALA A 51 7.57 1.04 7.41
C ALA A 51 7.36 0.48 8.83
N VAL A 52 7.63 -0.80 9.02
CA VAL A 52 7.65 -1.46 10.34
C VAL A 52 8.94 -2.27 10.49
N PRO A 53 9.78 -1.97 11.49
CA PRO A 53 9.67 -0.85 12.42
C PRO A 53 9.79 0.50 11.71
N PRO A 54 9.21 1.57 12.26
CA PRO A 54 9.35 2.89 11.66
C PRO A 54 10.79 3.39 11.79
N ARG A 55 11.18 4.31 10.91
CA ARG A 55 12.47 5.01 11.01
C ARG A 55 12.54 5.78 12.35
N PRO A 56 13.74 5.94 12.96
CA PRO A 56 13.90 6.78 14.15
C PRO A 56 13.28 8.17 13.95
N GLY A 57 12.37 8.56 14.85
CA GLY A 57 11.61 9.81 14.76
C GLY A 57 10.26 9.73 14.02
N ASP A 58 10.03 8.68 13.24
CA ASP A 58 8.75 8.45 12.59
C ASP A 58 7.75 7.79 13.54
N LYS A 59 6.46 8.05 13.29
CA LYS A 59 5.34 7.40 14.01
C LYS A 59 4.86 6.21 13.20
N ILE A 60 4.64 5.10 13.86
CA ILE A 60 4.03 3.91 13.24
C ILE A 60 2.61 4.24 12.74
N PHE A 61 2.24 3.73 11.56
CA PHE A 61 0.93 3.94 10.91
C PHE A 61 0.53 5.43 10.72
N TYR A 62 1.52 6.30 10.61
CA TYR A 62 1.26 7.72 10.34
C TYR A 62 0.68 7.96 8.95
N ASP A 63 1.01 7.12 8.00
CA ASP A 63 0.43 7.04 6.66
C ASP A 63 -1.10 6.95 6.71
N HIS A 64 -1.68 6.14 7.60
CA HIS A 64 -3.12 6.04 7.81
C HIS A 64 -3.74 7.37 8.29
N VAL A 65 -3.03 8.07 9.18
CA VAL A 65 -3.48 9.40 9.64
C VAL A 65 -3.47 10.40 8.49
N VAL A 66 -2.38 10.46 7.76
CA VAL A 66 -2.21 11.44 6.66
C VAL A 66 -3.12 11.10 5.48
N LEU A 67 -3.01 9.88 4.95
CA LEU A 67 -3.70 9.51 3.71
C LEU A 67 -5.21 9.33 3.94
N LEU A 68 -5.62 8.47 4.86
CA LEU A 68 -7.04 8.16 5.08
C LEU A 68 -7.76 9.30 5.79
N LYS A 69 -7.28 9.69 6.98
CA LYS A 69 -8.03 10.60 7.85
C LYS A 69 -7.99 12.04 7.36
N GLN A 70 -6.81 12.54 6.98
CA GLN A 70 -6.64 13.96 6.63
C GLN A 70 -7.00 14.24 5.17
N HIS A 71 -6.71 13.32 4.26
CA HIS A 71 -6.83 13.55 2.82
C HIS A 71 -7.87 12.69 2.11
N GLY A 72 -8.46 11.68 2.77
CA GLY A 72 -9.47 10.80 2.15
C GLY A 72 -8.90 9.92 1.02
N ILE A 73 -7.61 9.66 1.04
CA ILE A 73 -6.89 8.84 0.06
C ILE A 73 -6.95 7.38 0.51
N TYR A 74 -7.41 6.48 -0.35
CA TYR A 74 -7.44 5.05 -0.01
C TYR A 74 -6.03 4.48 0.15
N ILE A 75 -5.88 3.54 1.10
CA ILE A 75 -4.69 2.70 1.22
C ILE A 75 -5.05 1.30 0.73
N LEU A 76 -4.25 0.75 -0.18
CA LEU A 76 -4.44 -0.57 -0.77
C LEU A 76 -3.24 -1.44 -0.40
N GLU A 77 -3.47 -2.45 0.45
CA GLU A 77 -2.41 -3.28 1.01
C GLU A 77 -2.43 -4.68 0.39
N THR A 78 -1.30 -5.36 0.45
CA THR A 78 -1.11 -6.73 -0.07
C THR A 78 -1.51 -6.85 -1.56
N MET A 79 -1.15 -5.84 -2.35
CA MET A 79 -1.44 -5.80 -3.77
C MET A 79 -0.53 -6.76 -4.55
N ASN A 80 -1.08 -7.53 -5.48
CA ASN A 80 -0.28 -8.34 -6.40
C ASN A 80 0.21 -7.45 -7.56
N THR A 81 1.37 -6.83 -7.38
CA THR A 81 1.96 -5.88 -8.34
C THR A 81 3.11 -6.47 -9.14
N GLY A 82 3.50 -7.74 -8.88
CA GLY A 82 4.68 -8.36 -9.49
C GLY A 82 4.65 -8.35 -11.00
N ARG A 83 3.53 -8.74 -11.63
CA ARG A 83 3.42 -8.76 -13.09
C ARG A 83 3.57 -7.36 -13.72
N LEU A 84 3.04 -6.31 -13.10
CA LEU A 84 3.23 -4.93 -13.57
C LEU A 84 4.71 -4.53 -13.55
N ALA A 85 5.41 -4.93 -12.48
CA ALA A 85 6.85 -4.66 -12.34
C ALA A 85 7.68 -5.45 -13.38
N ASP A 86 7.41 -6.75 -13.54
CA ASP A 86 8.13 -7.63 -14.48
C ASP A 86 7.99 -7.18 -15.94
N GLU A 87 6.80 -6.68 -16.31
CA GLU A 87 6.52 -6.20 -17.67
C GLU A 87 6.85 -4.70 -17.85
N GLY A 88 7.35 -4.02 -16.80
CA GLY A 88 7.70 -2.59 -16.85
C GLY A 88 6.50 -1.67 -17.10
N VAL A 89 5.32 -2.06 -16.60
CA VAL A 89 4.07 -1.32 -16.81
C VAL A 89 3.91 -0.24 -15.76
N HIS A 90 3.95 1.01 -16.16
CA HIS A 90 3.82 2.18 -15.29
C HIS A 90 2.49 2.92 -15.42
N GLU A 91 1.77 2.69 -16.51
CA GLU A 91 0.47 3.30 -16.79
C GLU A 91 -0.54 2.23 -17.19
N PHE A 92 -1.69 2.20 -16.58
CA PHE A 92 -2.72 1.20 -16.81
C PHE A 92 -4.10 1.70 -16.37
N MET A 93 -5.14 1.10 -16.90
CA MET A 93 -6.49 1.30 -16.38
C MET A 93 -6.65 0.51 -15.08
N PHE A 94 -6.98 1.19 -13.99
CA PHE A 94 -7.19 0.56 -12.68
C PHE A 94 -8.67 0.54 -12.33
N VAL A 95 -9.19 -0.65 -12.07
CA VAL A 95 -10.59 -0.86 -11.68
C VAL A 95 -10.65 -1.40 -10.26
N LEU A 96 -11.31 -0.67 -9.38
CA LEU A 96 -11.54 -1.04 -7.99
C LEU A 96 -13.02 -0.88 -7.65
N GLY A 97 -13.72 -1.99 -7.48
CA GLY A 97 -15.11 -2.04 -7.03
C GLY A 97 -15.19 -2.52 -5.58
N GLN A 98 -15.05 -1.62 -4.61
CA GLN A 98 -15.22 -1.97 -3.21
C GLN A 98 -16.68 -1.87 -2.75
N ALA A 99 -17.08 -2.71 -1.81
CA ALA A 99 -18.37 -2.61 -1.16
C ALA A 99 -18.45 -1.35 -0.28
N ARG A 100 -19.61 -0.70 -0.27
CA ARG A 100 -19.85 0.49 0.57
C ARG A 100 -20.59 0.08 1.83
N LEU A 101 -19.82 -0.39 2.82
CA LEU A 101 -20.35 -0.82 4.11
C LEU A 101 -20.24 0.33 5.13
N LYS A 102 -21.37 0.80 5.63
CA LYS A 102 -21.39 1.86 6.65
C LYS A 102 -20.68 1.39 7.93
N GLY A 103 -19.69 2.15 8.38
CA GLY A 103 -18.91 1.85 9.59
C GLY A 103 -17.75 0.87 9.38
N ALA A 104 -17.56 0.30 8.19
CA ALA A 104 -16.37 -0.50 7.91
C ALA A 104 -15.15 0.41 7.72
N VAL A 105 -14.02 -0.01 8.28
CA VAL A 105 -12.72 0.68 8.15
C VAL A 105 -11.79 0.02 7.17
N GLN A 106 -12.00 -1.26 6.88
CA GLN A 106 -11.26 -2.02 5.87
C GLN A 106 -12.09 -3.20 5.36
N MET A 107 -11.71 -3.74 4.22
CA MET A 107 -12.38 -4.87 3.60
C MET A 107 -11.45 -5.58 2.62
N ILE A 108 -11.80 -6.80 2.26
CA ILE A 108 -11.16 -7.52 1.16
C ILE A 108 -11.56 -6.82 -0.15
N ILE A 109 -10.56 -6.56 -1.00
CA ILE A 109 -10.74 -5.98 -2.34
C ILE A 109 -10.13 -6.92 -3.38
N ASN A 110 -10.59 -6.78 -4.62
CA ASN A 110 -10.04 -7.49 -5.77
C ASN A 110 -9.91 -6.53 -6.96
N PRO A 111 -8.95 -5.62 -6.93
CA PRO A 111 -8.74 -4.67 -8.01
C PRO A 111 -8.14 -5.34 -9.25
N VAL A 112 -8.38 -4.73 -10.41
CA VAL A 112 -7.85 -5.18 -11.70
C VAL A 112 -7.08 -4.05 -12.36
N ALA A 113 -5.89 -4.36 -12.86
CA ALA A 113 -5.14 -3.51 -13.77
C ALA A 113 -5.26 -4.08 -15.20
N MET A 114 -5.49 -3.21 -16.18
CA MET A 114 -5.56 -3.57 -17.60
C MET A 114 -4.62 -2.67 -18.40
N TRP A 115 -3.72 -3.28 -19.20
CA TRP A 115 -2.71 -2.61 -20.02
C TRP A 115 -2.53 -3.29 -21.37
#